data_d44e24578b50c135c9a765310fa966f9
#
_entry.id   d44e24578b50c135c9a765310fa966f9
#
_cell.length_a   1.000
_cell.length_b   1.000
_cell.length_c   1.000
_cell.angle_alpha   90.00
_cell.angle_beta   90.00
_cell.angle_gamma   90.00
#
_symmetry.space_group_name_H-M   'P 1'
#
loop_
_entity.id
_entity.type
_entity.pdbx_description
1 polymer ?
#
loop_
_entity_poly.entity_id
_entity_poly.type
_entity_poly.pdbx_seq_one_letter_code
_entity_poly.pdbx_strand_id
1 'polypeptide(L)'
;MQKSDVIVVGAGSVGTPTAVALAELGIKTRVIDMHPSPGQGENKHAIGGIRATHSDPVKIMTCRRSLEIFAGWQKIYGVNIEWLKGGYVFPVYRKTDETMLKKLLPVQKKYGLNIDYLASKEIQQVIPGINPRGLRGGTYSPDDGSISPLLAVNAFYRQAIDLGVAFHFKERVRRIRVKEDSVVGVETEQSEYS
;
A
#
# COMPACT_ATOMS: atom_id res chain seq x y z
N MET A 1 -13.27 -14.50 27.66
CA MET A 1 -12.90 -14.02 26.31
C MET A 1 -12.12 -12.70 26.46
N GLN A 2 -10.96 -12.59 25.83
CA GLN A 2 -10.28 -11.29 25.78
C GLN A 2 -11.03 -10.38 24.82
N LYS A 3 -11.63 -9.31 25.33
CA LYS A 3 -12.32 -8.30 24.52
C LYS A 3 -11.29 -7.49 23.72
N SER A 4 -11.65 -7.14 22.51
CA SER A 4 -10.93 -6.19 21.65
C SER A 4 -11.85 -5.03 21.32
N ASP A 5 -11.31 -3.82 21.18
CA ASP A 5 -12.10 -2.66 20.75
C ASP A 5 -12.33 -2.72 19.23
N VAL A 6 -11.35 -3.28 18.49
CA VAL A 6 -11.42 -3.45 17.04
C VAL A 6 -10.92 -4.84 16.63
N ILE A 7 -11.62 -5.47 15.69
CA ILE A 7 -11.20 -6.69 15.02
C ILE A 7 -10.93 -6.36 13.55
N VAL A 8 -9.71 -6.59 13.08
CA VAL A 8 -9.30 -6.46 11.69
C VAL A 8 -9.38 -7.83 11.03
N VAL A 9 -10.13 -7.94 9.95
CA VAL A 9 -10.25 -9.18 9.17
C VAL A 9 -9.29 -9.14 7.99
N GLY A 10 -8.27 -9.97 8.04
CA GLY A 10 -7.20 -10.07 7.04
C GLY A 10 -5.88 -9.44 7.48
N ALA A 11 -4.79 -10.21 7.38
CA ALA A 11 -3.41 -9.80 7.71
C ALA A 11 -2.58 -9.50 6.45
N GLY A 12 -3.17 -8.83 5.46
CA GLY A 12 -2.50 -8.40 4.24
C GLY A 12 -1.91 -6.99 4.33
N SER A 13 -1.55 -6.42 3.16
CA SER A 13 -0.96 -5.07 3.02
C SER A 13 -1.88 -3.91 3.46
N VAL A 14 -3.14 -4.17 3.75
CA VAL A 14 -4.07 -3.20 4.34
C VAL A 14 -4.26 -3.48 5.83
N GLY A 15 -4.54 -4.73 6.21
CA GLY A 15 -4.89 -5.07 7.59
C GLY A 15 -3.73 -4.94 8.58
N THR A 16 -2.50 -5.33 8.22
CA THR A 16 -1.34 -5.21 9.13
C THR A 16 -1.00 -3.74 9.46
N PRO A 17 -0.89 -2.81 8.48
CA PRO A 17 -0.66 -1.40 8.82
C PRO A 17 -1.85 -0.75 9.52
N THR A 18 -3.10 -1.16 9.22
CA THR A 18 -4.26 -0.72 9.98
C THR A 18 -4.16 -1.12 11.44
N ALA A 19 -3.75 -2.35 11.72
CA ALA A 19 -3.57 -2.84 13.09
C ALA A 19 -2.46 -2.07 13.83
N VAL A 20 -1.35 -1.72 13.15
CA VAL A 20 -0.31 -0.85 13.70
C VAL A 20 -0.89 0.51 14.07
N ALA A 21 -1.55 1.17 13.13
CA ALA A 21 -2.10 2.52 13.36
C ALA A 21 -3.13 2.55 14.51
N LEU A 22 -3.97 1.53 14.62
CA LEU A 22 -4.92 1.41 15.72
C LEU A 22 -4.20 1.21 17.07
N ALA A 23 -3.19 0.36 17.12
CA ALA A 23 -2.41 0.09 18.34
C ALA A 23 -1.60 1.32 18.78
N GLU A 24 -1.04 2.10 17.84
CA GLU A 24 -0.37 3.38 18.13
C GLU A 24 -1.33 4.42 18.77
N LEU A 25 -2.62 4.32 18.47
CA LEU A 25 -3.68 5.13 19.11
C LEU A 25 -4.16 4.54 20.46
N GLY A 26 -3.55 3.45 20.96
CA GLY A 26 -3.95 2.79 22.20
C GLY A 26 -5.21 1.92 22.07
N ILE A 27 -5.69 1.66 20.86
CA ILE A 27 -6.89 0.85 20.60
C ILE A 27 -6.52 -0.63 20.65
N LYS A 28 -7.18 -1.38 21.55
CA LYS A 28 -6.95 -2.82 21.71
C LYS A 28 -7.42 -3.58 20.47
N THR A 29 -6.48 -3.97 19.65
CA THR A 29 -6.72 -4.52 18.31
C THR A 29 -6.42 -6.01 18.23
N ARG A 30 -7.23 -6.73 17.47
CA ARG A 30 -7.05 -8.13 17.09
C ARG A 30 -7.12 -8.27 15.58
N VAL A 31 -6.27 -9.12 15.01
CA VAL A 31 -6.28 -9.45 13.58
C VAL A 31 -6.60 -10.93 13.41
N ILE A 32 -7.51 -11.26 12.51
CA ILE A 32 -7.89 -12.64 12.19
C ILE A 32 -7.66 -12.87 10.69
N ASP A 33 -6.92 -13.91 10.34
CA ASP A 33 -6.67 -14.27 8.95
C ASP A 33 -6.84 -15.78 8.71
N MET A 34 -7.41 -16.13 7.57
CA MET A 34 -7.61 -17.52 7.17
C MET A 34 -6.31 -18.22 6.73
N HIS A 35 -5.28 -17.47 6.39
CA HIS A 35 -3.99 -18.00 5.98
C HIS A 35 -3.07 -18.28 7.19
N PRO A 36 -1.98 -19.05 6.99
CA PRO A 36 -1.08 -19.43 8.09
C PRO A 36 -0.12 -18.32 8.54
N SER A 37 -0.01 -17.23 7.80
CA SER A 37 0.90 -16.11 8.08
C SER A 37 0.46 -14.83 7.35
N PRO A 38 1.03 -13.65 7.70
CA PRO A 38 0.66 -12.41 7.04
C PRO A 38 1.04 -12.40 5.55
N GLY A 39 0.29 -11.66 4.75
CA GLY A 39 0.59 -11.42 3.34
C GLY A 39 0.34 -12.59 2.38
N GLN A 40 -0.29 -13.66 2.82
CA GLN A 40 -0.50 -14.87 1.99
C GLN A 40 -1.69 -14.78 1.02
N GLY A 41 -2.49 -13.73 1.09
CA GLY A 41 -3.52 -13.43 0.09
C GLY A 41 -2.93 -12.80 -1.18
N GLU A 42 -3.60 -11.79 -1.73
CA GLU A 42 -3.18 -11.08 -2.94
C GLU A 42 -1.79 -10.41 -2.82
N ASN A 43 -1.37 -10.09 -1.61
CA ASN A 43 -0.09 -9.42 -1.37
C ASN A 43 1.13 -10.17 -1.93
N LYS A 44 1.14 -11.49 -1.89
CA LYS A 44 2.24 -12.33 -2.40
C LYS A 44 2.36 -12.30 -3.93
N HIS A 45 1.32 -11.87 -4.62
CA HIS A 45 1.28 -11.76 -6.08
C HIS A 45 1.62 -10.35 -6.58
N ALA A 46 1.76 -9.37 -5.67
CA ALA A 46 2.07 -7.99 -6.02
C ALA A 46 3.52 -7.84 -6.47
N ILE A 47 3.74 -6.98 -7.47
CA ILE A 47 5.08 -6.66 -7.99
C ILE A 47 5.83 -5.61 -7.16
N GLY A 48 5.19 -5.06 -6.14
CA GLY A 48 5.81 -4.12 -5.20
C GLY A 48 5.97 -2.68 -5.68
N GLY A 49 5.39 -2.29 -6.79
CA GLY A 49 5.42 -0.90 -7.25
C GLY A 49 4.61 0.01 -6.33
N ILE A 50 5.23 1.06 -5.81
CA ILE A 50 4.63 2.07 -4.94
C ILE A 50 4.66 3.41 -5.66
N ARG A 51 3.49 4.00 -5.90
CA ARG A 51 3.37 5.25 -6.63
C ARG A 51 2.25 6.13 -6.09
N ALA A 52 2.41 7.44 -6.22
CA ALA A 52 1.36 8.41 -5.95
C ALA A 52 0.76 9.03 -7.23
N THR A 53 1.16 8.55 -8.38
CA THR A 53 0.74 9.03 -9.71
C THR A 53 -0.70 8.59 -10.01
N HIS A 54 -1.68 9.32 -9.47
CA HIS A 54 -3.12 9.09 -9.66
C HIS A 54 -3.80 10.35 -10.23
N SER A 55 -5.05 10.21 -10.64
CA SER A 55 -5.92 11.31 -11.10
C SER A 55 -6.79 11.89 -9.97
N ASP A 56 -7.03 11.10 -8.92
CA ASP A 56 -7.89 11.46 -7.80
C ASP A 56 -7.06 12.08 -6.66
N PRO A 57 -7.44 13.28 -6.17
CA PRO A 57 -6.72 13.97 -5.11
C PRO A 57 -6.55 13.18 -3.81
N VAL A 58 -7.59 12.46 -3.37
CA VAL A 58 -7.53 11.67 -2.13
C VAL A 58 -6.52 10.53 -2.27
N LYS A 59 -6.55 9.85 -3.43
CA LYS A 59 -5.55 8.80 -3.73
C LYS A 59 -4.14 9.36 -3.79
N ILE A 60 -3.94 10.55 -4.40
CA ILE A 60 -2.62 11.20 -4.44
C ILE A 60 -2.10 11.43 -3.02
N MET A 61 -2.89 12.07 -2.16
CA MET A 61 -2.49 12.37 -0.78
C MET A 61 -2.20 11.11 0.03
N THR A 62 -3.08 10.10 -0.04
CA THR A 62 -2.91 8.82 0.67
C THR A 62 -1.65 8.08 0.20
N CYS A 63 -1.44 7.99 -1.11
CA CYS A 63 -0.27 7.30 -1.65
C CYS A 63 1.04 8.06 -1.39
N ARG A 64 1.03 9.40 -1.40
CA ARG A 64 2.19 10.20 -0.96
C ARG A 64 2.56 9.88 0.49
N ARG A 65 1.57 9.82 1.38
CA ARG A 65 1.82 9.42 2.77
C ARG A 65 2.44 8.02 2.86
N SER A 66 1.99 7.08 2.04
CA SER A 66 2.60 5.75 1.96
C SER A 66 4.05 5.80 1.49
N LEU A 67 4.36 6.61 0.46
CA LEU A 67 5.75 6.81 -0.01
C LEU A 67 6.66 7.35 1.10
N GLU A 68 6.21 8.35 1.87
CA GLU A 68 6.95 8.90 3.01
C GLU A 68 7.25 7.83 4.06
N ILE A 69 6.26 7.00 4.41
CA ILE A 69 6.40 5.90 5.37
C ILE A 69 7.45 4.90 4.88
N PHE A 70 7.33 4.42 3.64
CA PHE A 70 8.26 3.43 3.10
C PHE A 70 9.67 4.00 2.91
N ALA A 71 9.81 5.23 2.44
CA ALA A 71 11.12 5.87 2.29
C ALA A 71 11.84 6.08 3.63
N GLY A 72 11.08 6.34 4.70
CA GLY A 72 11.61 6.49 6.05
C GLY A 72 11.81 5.19 6.82
N TRP A 73 11.27 4.07 6.34
CA TRP A 73 11.11 2.84 7.10
C TRP A 73 12.40 2.32 7.75
N GLN A 74 13.43 2.12 6.93
CA GLN A 74 14.71 1.59 7.43
C GLN A 74 15.38 2.50 8.45
N LYS A 75 15.27 3.82 8.28
CA LYS A 75 15.82 4.80 9.21
C LYS A 75 15.09 4.79 10.56
N ILE A 76 13.77 4.62 10.54
CA ILE A 76 12.92 4.70 11.74
C ILE A 76 12.92 3.36 12.49
N TYR A 77 12.80 2.24 11.79
CA TYR A 77 12.57 0.92 12.39
C TYR A 77 13.75 -0.04 12.28
N GLY A 78 14.85 0.35 11.59
CA GLY A 78 16.04 -0.50 11.41
C GLY A 78 15.83 -1.73 10.52
N VAL A 79 14.66 -1.89 9.90
CA VAL A 79 14.28 -3.05 9.09
C VAL A 79 14.34 -2.72 7.61
N ASN A 80 15.06 -3.52 6.83
CA ASN A 80 15.10 -3.38 5.38
C ASN A 80 13.87 -4.04 4.74
N ILE A 81 13.07 -3.24 4.03
CA ILE A 81 11.91 -3.67 3.24
C ILE A 81 12.20 -3.64 1.73
N GLU A 82 13.46 -3.50 1.36
CA GLU A 82 13.93 -3.35 -0.02
C GLU A 82 13.32 -2.11 -0.72
N TRP A 83 13.21 -0.99 0.03
CA TRP A 83 12.78 0.25 -0.59
C TRP A 83 13.81 0.72 -1.62
N LEU A 84 13.37 0.82 -2.87
CA LEU A 84 14.14 1.36 -3.97
C LEU A 84 13.40 2.55 -4.58
N LYS A 85 13.98 3.75 -4.42
CA LYS A 85 13.51 4.97 -5.07
C LYS A 85 13.99 4.96 -6.53
N GLY A 86 13.22 4.31 -7.41
CA GLY A 86 13.53 4.16 -8.83
C GLY A 86 12.70 5.05 -9.75
N GLY A 87 11.73 5.76 -9.19
CA GLY A 87 10.75 6.51 -9.94
C GLY A 87 9.69 5.64 -10.61
N TYR A 88 8.72 6.31 -11.25
CA TYR A 88 7.66 5.66 -12.02
C TYR A 88 7.42 6.39 -13.34
N VAL A 89 7.34 5.64 -14.43
CA VAL A 89 7.15 6.19 -15.77
C VAL A 89 5.86 5.67 -16.39
N PHE A 90 5.10 6.55 -17.03
CA PHE A 90 4.02 6.18 -17.93
C PHE A 90 4.38 6.60 -19.35
N PRO A 91 5.07 5.73 -20.12
CA PRO A 91 5.43 6.04 -21.49
C PRO A 91 4.18 6.04 -22.38
N VAL A 92 4.13 6.92 -23.35
CA VAL A 92 2.99 7.05 -24.27
C VAL A 92 3.41 6.99 -25.73
N TYR A 93 2.62 6.26 -26.49
CA TYR A 93 2.79 6.07 -27.93
C TYR A 93 1.65 6.67 -28.75
N ARG A 94 0.50 6.97 -28.11
CA ARG A 94 -0.67 7.56 -28.76
C ARG A 94 -0.86 9.01 -28.33
N LYS A 95 -1.32 9.85 -29.28
CA LYS A 95 -1.60 11.27 -29.02
C LYS A 95 -2.66 11.48 -27.95
N THR A 96 -3.66 10.63 -27.92
CA THR A 96 -4.74 10.65 -26.93
C THR A 96 -4.20 10.50 -25.51
N ASP A 97 -3.30 9.53 -25.29
CA ASP A 97 -2.72 9.24 -24.01
C ASP A 97 -1.78 10.37 -23.54
N GLU A 98 -0.98 10.93 -24.49
CA GLU A 98 -0.17 12.12 -24.22
C GLU A 98 -1.02 13.28 -23.73
N THR A 99 -2.12 13.56 -24.43
CA THR A 99 -3.03 14.66 -24.07
C THR A 99 -3.66 14.42 -22.71
N MET A 100 -4.07 13.19 -22.41
CA MET A 100 -4.65 12.81 -21.13
C MET A 100 -3.63 13.00 -19.98
N LEU A 101 -2.41 12.48 -20.12
CA LEU A 101 -1.39 12.63 -19.09
C LEU A 101 -1.03 14.10 -18.83
N LYS A 102 -0.86 14.89 -19.90
CA LYS A 102 -0.59 16.33 -19.75
C LYS A 102 -1.71 17.10 -19.05
N LYS A 103 -2.98 16.69 -19.21
CA LYS A 103 -4.12 17.28 -18.50
C LYS A 103 -4.13 16.95 -17.00
N LEU A 104 -3.53 15.83 -16.58
CA LEU A 104 -3.46 15.44 -15.18
C LEU A 104 -2.36 16.16 -14.41
N LEU A 105 -1.29 16.61 -15.04
CA LEU A 105 -0.14 17.25 -14.37
C LEU A 105 -0.51 18.40 -13.44
N PRO A 106 -1.39 19.36 -13.81
CA PRO A 106 -1.75 20.45 -12.91
C PRO A 106 -2.36 19.96 -11.59
N VAL A 107 -3.24 18.95 -11.64
CA VAL A 107 -3.83 18.36 -10.44
C VAL A 107 -2.77 17.66 -9.62
N GLN A 108 -1.96 16.81 -10.23
CA GLN A 108 -0.89 16.07 -9.58
C GLN A 108 0.11 17.01 -8.88
N LYS A 109 0.59 18.04 -9.56
CA LYS A 109 1.48 19.07 -8.98
C LYS A 109 0.81 19.88 -7.88
N LYS A 110 -0.48 20.24 -8.01
CA LYS A 110 -1.24 20.93 -6.97
C LYS A 110 -1.26 20.14 -5.66
N TYR A 111 -1.33 18.82 -5.73
CA TYR A 111 -1.28 17.92 -4.57
C TYR A 111 0.15 17.44 -4.24
N GLY A 112 1.16 18.15 -4.75
CA GLY A 112 2.55 18.07 -4.35
C GLY A 112 3.31 16.87 -4.91
N LEU A 113 2.88 16.30 -6.06
CA LEU A 113 3.70 15.32 -6.75
C LEU A 113 4.87 16.01 -7.46
N ASN A 114 6.04 15.42 -7.30
CA ASN A 114 7.21 15.69 -8.12
C ASN A 114 7.05 14.87 -9.41
N ILE A 115 6.40 15.45 -10.42
CA ILE A 115 6.08 14.78 -11.68
C ILE A 115 6.15 15.75 -12.85
N ASP A 116 6.73 15.32 -13.96
CA ASP A 116 6.76 16.06 -15.19
C ASP A 116 6.53 15.17 -16.42
N TYR A 117 6.17 15.82 -17.54
CA TYR A 117 6.13 15.17 -18.84
C TYR A 117 7.49 15.34 -19.53
N LEU A 118 8.14 14.22 -19.79
CA LEU A 118 9.42 14.12 -20.48
C LEU A 118 9.21 13.80 -21.95
N ALA A 119 10.04 14.40 -22.82
CA ALA A 119 10.04 14.07 -24.24
C ALA A 119 10.61 12.67 -24.50
N SER A 120 10.40 12.15 -25.71
CA SER A 120 10.82 10.80 -26.09
C SER A 120 12.31 10.50 -25.79
N LYS A 121 13.21 11.44 -26.06
CA LYS A 121 14.66 11.26 -25.80
C LYS A 121 14.98 11.16 -24.30
N GLU A 122 14.28 11.93 -23.48
CA GLU A 122 14.47 11.93 -22.02
C GLU A 122 13.94 10.62 -21.40
N ILE A 123 12.77 10.13 -21.88
CA ILE A 123 12.25 8.81 -21.46
C ILE A 123 13.21 7.67 -21.81
N GLN A 124 13.89 7.73 -22.96
CA GLN A 124 14.91 6.75 -23.33
C GLN A 124 16.13 6.77 -22.40
N GLN A 125 16.46 7.91 -21.80
CA GLN A 125 17.52 8.02 -20.80
C GLN A 125 17.08 7.43 -19.46
N VAL A 126 15.80 7.64 -19.07
CA VAL A 126 15.23 7.11 -17.82
C VAL A 126 15.01 5.59 -17.92
N ILE A 127 14.60 5.10 -19.09
CA ILE A 127 14.36 3.67 -19.35
C ILE A 127 15.26 3.21 -20.51
N PRO A 128 16.50 2.77 -20.22
CA PRO A 128 17.36 2.20 -21.24
C PRO A 128 16.71 0.96 -21.86
N GLY A 129 16.70 0.91 -23.21
CA GLY A 129 16.13 -0.21 -23.95
C GLY A 129 14.62 -0.11 -24.25
N ILE A 130 13.95 0.95 -23.83
CA ILE A 130 12.55 1.18 -24.25
C ILE A 130 12.45 1.29 -25.78
N ASN A 131 11.42 0.71 -26.38
CA ASN A 131 11.22 0.82 -27.82
C ASN A 131 10.98 2.28 -28.23
N PRO A 132 11.87 2.92 -29.02
CA PRO A 132 11.73 4.33 -29.40
C PRO A 132 10.73 4.56 -30.54
N ARG A 133 10.35 3.51 -31.27
CA ARG A 133 9.47 3.64 -32.45
C ARG A 133 8.07 4.07 -32.04
N GLY A 134 7.70 5.30 -32.41
CA GLY A 134 6.41 5.88 -32.07
C GLY A 134 6.31 6.41 -30.62
N LEU A 135 7.37 6.33 -29.83
CA LEU A 135 7.39 6.89 -28.48
C LEU A 135 7.30 8.42 -28.53
N ARG A 136 6.28 8.97 -27.90
CA ARG A 136 5.99 10.42 -27.88
C ARG A 136 6.60 11.10 -26.65
N GLY A 137 6.85 10.35 -25.59
CA GLY A 137 7.31 10.80 -24.28
C GLY A 137 6.58 10.05 -23.18
N GLY A 138 6.44 10.66 -22.03
CA GLY A 138 5.73 10.08 -20.89
C GLY A 138 5.81 10.95 -19.64
N THR A 139 5.02 10.64 -18.62
CA THR A 139 5.20 11.27 -17.32
C THR A 139 6.22 10.48 -16.51
N TYR A 140 7.02 11.18 -15.73
CA TYR A 140 8.00 10.62 -14.80
C TYR A 140 7.85 11.24 -13.43
N SER A 141 7.73 10.39 -12.42
CA SER A 141 7.66 10.75 -11.01
C SER A 141 8.85 10.12 -10.28
N PRO A 142 9.94 10.86 -10.03
CA PRO A 142 11.19 10.32 -9.48
C PRO A 142 11.11 9.90 -8.00
N ASP A 143 10.08 10.34 -7.29
CA ASP A 143 9.90 10.02 -5.86
C ASP A 143 9.15 8.71 -5.63
N ASP A 144 8.51 8.17 -6.64
CA ASP A 144 7.89 6.85 -6.63
C ASP A 144 8.97 5.75 -6.59
N GLY A 145 8.59 4.52 -6.25
CA GLY A 145 9.57 3.45 -6.12
C GLY A 145 8.98 2.06 -6.02
N SER A 146 9.73 1.16 -5.43
CA SER A 146 9.29 -0.21 -5.17
C SER A 146 9.76 -0.72 -3.80
N ILE A 147 9.06 -1.73 -3.31
CA ILE A 147 9.41 -2.47 -2.09
C ILE A 147 9.23 -3.96 -2.33
N SER A 148 9.77 -4.78 -1.45
CA SER A 148 9.34 -6.19 -1.35
C SER A 148 7.99 -6.26 -0.63
N PRO A 149 6.90 -6.68 -1.30
CA PRO A 149 5.57 -6.73 -0.67
C PRO A 149 5.52 -7.62 0.56
N LEU A 150 6.27 -8.74 0.55
CA LEU A 150 6.30 -9.67 1.67
C LEU A 150 7.16 -9.16 2.83
N LEU A 151 8.28 -8.51 2.56
CA LEU A 151 9.09 -7.89 3.63
C LEU A 151 8.34 -6.74 4.29
N ALA A 152 7.65 -5.91 3.52
CA ALA A 152 6.87 -4.80 4.05
C ALA A 152 5.73 -5.29 4.96
N VAL A 153 4.92 -6.26 4.50
CA VAL A 153 3.83 -6.77 5.32
C VAL A 153 4.33 -7.48 6.59
N ASN A 154 5.45 -8.20 6.50
CA ASN A 154 6.09 -8.81 7.68
C ASN A 154 6.64 -7.76 8.64
N ALA A 155 7.18 -6.66 8.14
CA ALA A 155 7.67 -5.57 8.99
C ALA A 155 6.51 -4.91 9.77
N PHE A 156 5.39 -4.61 9.12
CA PHE A 156 4.17 -4.15 9.80
C PHE A 156 3.62 -5.17 10.79
N TYR A 157 3.62 -6.45 10.43
CA TYR A 157 3.19 -7.52 11.34
C TYR A 157 4.03 -7.56 12.63
N ARG A 158 5.36 -7.49 12.51
CA ARG A 158 6.25 -7.47 13.68
C ARG A 158 6.00 -6.24 14.54
N GLN A 159 5.91 -5.07 13.94
CA GLN A 159 5.59 -3.82 14.63
C GLN A 159 4.24 -3.93 15.38
N ALA A 160 3.22 -4.52 14.75
CA ALA A 160 1.93 -4.71 15.38
C ALA A 160 2.02 -5.65 16.60
N ILE A 161 2.80 -6.74 16.52
CA ILE A 161 3.07 -7.65 17.65
C ILE A 161 3.76 -6.90 18.79
N ASP A 162 4.79 -6.11 18.48
CA ASP A 162 5.54 -5.32 19.48
C ASP A 162 4.63 -4.29 20.19
N LEU A 163 3.60 -3.79 19.50
CA LEU A 163 2.55 -2.93 20.05
C LEU A 163 1.42 -3.69 20.77
N GLY A 164 1.51 -5.01 20.90
CA GLY A 164 0.55 -5.84 21.64
C GLY A 164 -0.69 -6.28 20.85
N VAL A 165 -0.68 -6.16 19.52
CA VAL A 165 -1.77 -6.67 18.68
C VAL A 165 -1.80 -8.20 18.69
N ALA A 166 -2.96 -8.78 18.93
CA ALA A 166 -3.15 -10.23 18.87
C ALA A 166 -3.48 -10.67 17.43
N PHE A 167 -2.75 -11.67 16.93
CA PHE A 167 -3.01 -12.28 15.61
C PHE A 167 -3.51 -13.72 15.76
N HIS A 168 -4.56 -14.05 14.99
CA HIS A 168 -5.10 -15.40 14.87
C HIS A 168 -5.05 -15.81 13.40
N PHE A 169 -4.18 -16.76 13.09
CA PHE A 169 -4.00 -17.32 11.77
C PHE A 169 -4.71 -18.67 11.62
N LYS A 170 -4.96 -19.08 10.36
CA LYS A 170 -5.71 -20.28 10.00
C LYS A 170 -7.15 -20.26 10.52
N GLU A 171 -7.68 -19.06 10.73
CA GLU A 171 -9.06 -18.83 11.15
C GLU A 171 -9.82 -18.00 10.12
N ARG A 172 -10.79 -18.61 9.47
CA ARG A 172 -11.65 -17.91 8.51
C ARG A 172 -12.84 -17.29 9.23
N VAL A 173 -12.99 -15.97 9.14
CA VAL A 173 -14.21 -15.28 9.58
C VAL A 173 -15.36 -15.67 8.65
N ARG A 174 -16.43 -16.19 9.22
CA ARG A 174 -17.64 -16.64 8.53
C ARG A 174 -18.77 -15.61 8.62
N ARG A 175 -18.83 -14.91 9.74
CA ARG A 175 -19.92 -13.97 10.01
C ARG A 175 -19.47 -12.82 10.88
N ILE A 176 -19.95 -11.60 10.57
CA ILE A 176 -19.93 -10.46 11.47
C ILE A 176 -21.23 -10.47 12.25
N ARG A 177 -21.15 -10.48 13.58
CA ARG A 177 -22.32 -10.47 14.46
C ARG A 177 -22.74 -9.03 14.73
N VAL A 178 -23.99 -8.74 14.43
CA VAL A 178 -24.62 -7.44 14.65
C VAL A 178 -25.79 -7.60 15.61
N LYS A 179 -25.92 -6.71 16.57
CA LYS A 179 -27.06 -6.60 17.49
C LYS A 179 -27.42 -5.12 17.60
N GLU A 180 -28.71 -4.79 17.41
CA GLU A 180 -29.22 -3.42 17.54
C GLU A 180 -28.34 -2.39 16.79
N ASP A 181 -28.09 -2.66 15.49
CA ASP A 181 -27.27 -1.85 14.58
C ASP A 181 -25.78 -1.66 14.98
N SER A 182 -25.30 -2.42 15.96
CA SER A 182 -23.90 -2.39 16.40
C SER A 182 -23.19 -3.71 16.14
N VAL A 183 -21.94 -3.65 15.68
CA VAL A 183 -21.08 -4.83 15.58
C VAL A 183 -20.71 -5.28 17.00
N VAL A 184 -21.03 -6.51 17.34
CA VAL A 184 -20.74 -7.11 18.67
C VAL A 184 -19.66 -8.20 18.61
N GLY A 185 -19.14 -8.49 17.45
CA GLY A 185 -18.03 -9.45 17.26
C GLY A 185 -18.05 -10.17 15.92
N VAL A 186 -17.20 -11.16 15.81
CA VAL A 186 -17.11 -12.04 14.62
C VAL A 186 -17.15 -13.50 15.04
N GLU A 187 -17.62 -14.33 14.13
CA GLU A 187 -17.64 -15.79 14.22
C GLU A 187 -16.68 -16.35 13.17
N THR A 188 -15.82 -17.25 13.61
CA THR A 188 -14.90 -18.01 12.75
C THR A 188 -15.33 -19.48 12.68
N GLU A 189 -14.57 -20.31 11.96
CA GLU A 189 -14.76 -21.76 11.95
C GLU A 189 -14.40 -22.42 13.30
N GLN A 190 -13.65 -21.74 14.15
CA GLN A 190 -13.06 -22.31 15.38
C GLN A 190 -13.54 -21.61 16.65
N SER A 191 -13.85 -20.31 16.58
CA SER A 191 -14.07 -19.47 17.76
C SER A 191 -15.01 -18.29 17.48
N GLU A 192 -15.47 -17.67 18.57
CA GLU A 192 -16.14 -16.38 18.55
C GLU A 192 -15.30 -15.33 19.26
N TYR A 193 -15.24 -14.13 18.68
CA TYR A 193 -14.53 -12.97 19.20
C TYR A 193 -15.47 -11.78 19.39
N SER A 194 -15.22 -11.00 20.44
CA SER A 194 -15.99 -9.80 20.78
C SER A 194 -15.04 -8.63 21.11
#